data_d8f15328cb9d02e1fe839d43fcc1926c
#
_entry.id   d8f15328cb9d02e1fe839d43fcc1926c
#
_cell.length_a   1.000
_cell.length_b   1.000
_cell.length_c   1.000
_cell.angle_alpha   90.00
_cell.angle_beta   90.00
_cell.angle_gamma   90.00
#
_symmetry.space_group_name_H-M   'P 1'
#
loop_
_entity.id
_entity.type
_entity.pdbx_description
1 polymer ?
#
loop_
_entity_poly.entity_id
_entity_poly.type
_entity_poly.pdbx_seq_one_letter_code
_entity_poly.pdbx_strand_id
1 'polypeptide(L)'
;MHVEAINIGPSEALAPVESVTAVAGKGLVGDRHFTDNPDPGNALTLIEAEVLEDVGLTGAQSRRQVVVRGVRLNGLIGKRFRVGGVECYGVEICEPCRHLQELTRPGIIKDMIHRGGINADILSGGTISVGDEVSL
;
A
#
# COMPACT_ATOMS: atom_id res chain seq x y z
N MET A 1 9.44 -6.52 -11.00
CA MET A 1 8.29 -6.29 -10.11
C MET A 1 8.70 -6.60 -8.68
N HIS A 2 8.92 -5.58 -7.89
CA HIS A 2 9.43 -5.77 -6.53
C HIS A 2 8.95 -4.70 -5.56
N VAL A 3 9.06 -5.02 -4.27
CA VAL A 3 8.79 -4.08 -3.18
C VAL A 3 9.98 -3.13 -3.05
N GLU A 4 9.74 -1.83 -3.19
CA GLU A 4 10.78 -0.82 -3.08
C GLU A 4 10.86 -0.22 -1.68
N ALA A 5 9.72 -0.07 -1.00
CA ALA A 5 9.67 0.49 0.35
C ALA A 5 8.44 -0.02 1.09
N ILE A 6 8.52 0.01 2.42
CA ILE A 6 7.41 -0.35 3.31
C ILE A 6 7.32 0.74 4.37
N ASN A 7 6.11 1.28 4.57
CA ASN A 7 5.87 2.35 5.53
C ASN A 7 4.73 1.95 6.45
N ILE A 8 4.97 1.94 7.74
CA ILE A 8 3.94 1.68 8.75
C ILE A 8 4.04 2.68 9.88
N GLY A 9 2.98 2.78 10.66
CA GLY A 9 2.98 3.62 11.84
C GLY A 9 1.76 3.39 12.71
N PRO A 10 1.89 3.56 14.04
CA PRO A 10 0.77 3.40 14.97
C PRO A 10 -0.21 4.58 14.92
N SER A 11 0.14 5.65 14.23
CA SER A 11 -0.68 6.86 14.10
C SER A 11 -0.60 7.39 12.66
N GLU A 12 -0.97 8.64 12.44
CA GLU A 12 -0.94 9.26 11.09
C GLU A 12 0.44 9.27 10.45
N ALA A 13 1.49 9.45 11.26
CA ALA A 13 2.85 9.50 10.74
C ALA A 13 3.35 8.09 10.44
N LEU A 14 3.72 7.87 9.18
CA LEU A 14 4.33 6.62 8.73
C LEU A 14 5.84 6.75 8.69
N ALA A 15 6.53 5.66 8.98
CA ALA A 15 7.97 5.57 8.90
C ALA A 15 8.38 4.33 8.11
N PRO A 16 9.50 4.39 7.36
CA PRO A 16 9.97 3.25 6.60
C PRO A 16 10.49 2.15 7.49
N VAL A 17 10.23 0.90 7.10
CA VAL A 17 10.77 -0.30 7.73
C VAL A 17 11.30 -1.24 6.65
N GLU A 18 12.25 -2.11 7.02
CA GLU A 18 12.85 -3.08 6.09
C GLU A 18 11.94 -4.29 5.86
N SER A 19 11.16 -4.66 6.84
CA SER A 19 10.23 -5.78 6.76
C SER A 19 9.06 -5.58 7.72
N VAL A 20 7.98 -6.31 7.46
CA VAL A 20 6.77 -6.25 8.27
C VAL A 20 6.08 -7.61 8.24
N THR A 21 5.42 -7.97 9.34
CA THR A 21 4.60 -9.17 9.40
C THR A 21 3.18 -8.84 8.95
N ALA A 22 2.70 -9.59 7.97
CA ALA A 22 1.31 -9.52 7.49
C ALA A 22 0.52 -10.65 8.13
N VAL A 23 -0.68 -10.34 8.61
CA VAL A 23 -1.59 -11.32 9.22
C VAL A 23 -2.85 -11.41 8.38
N ALA A 24 -3.17 -12.62 7.93
CA ALA A 24 -4.36 -12.88 7.12
C ALA A 24 -5.63 -12.34 7.78
N GLY A 25 -6.39 -11.55 7.03
CA GLY A 25 -7.64 -10.97 7.50
C GLY A 25 -7.52 -9.91 8.57
N LYS A 26 -6.30 -9.39 8.85
CA LYS A 26 -6.09 -8.40 9.92
C LYS A 26 -5.30 -7.18 9.50
N GLY A 27 -4.18 -7.34 8.79
CA GLY A 27 -3.33 -6.23 8.36
C GLY A 27 -1.86 -6.43 8.64
N LEU A 28 -1.13 -5.33 8.70
CA LEU A 28 0.32 -5.31 8.98
C LEU A 28 0.55 -5.01 10.47
N VAL A 29 1.32 -5.88 11.12
CA VAL A 29 1.63 -5.72 12.55
C VAL A 29 2.39 -4.42 12.78
N GLY A 30 1.93 -3.62 13.74
CA GLY A 30 2.54 -2.33 14.09
C GLY A 30 1.93 -1.14 13.35
N ASP A 31 1.01 -1.37 12.43
CA ASP A 31 0.32 -0.32 11.71
C ASP A 31 -1.06 -0.01 12.34
N ARG A 32 -1.49 1.25 12.23
CA ARG A 32 -2.77 1.71 12.81
C ARG A 32 -4.00 1.01 12.24
N HIS A 33 -3.91 0.48 11.03
CA HIS A 33 -5.02 -0.21 10.36
C HIS A 33 -5.09 -1.71 10.73
N PHE A 34 -4.16 -2.19 11.53
CA PHE A 34 -4.22 -3.57 12.03
C PHE A 34 -5.42 -3.73 12.96
N THR A 35 -6.32 -4.63 12.61
CA THR A 35 -7.53 -4.90 13.39
C THR A 35 -8.01 -6.34 13.16
N ASP A 36 -8.77 -6.88 14.10
CA ASP A 36 -9.29 -8.25 13.99
C ASP A 36 -10.32 -8.41 12.87
N ASN A 37 -11.03 -7.33 12.53
CA ASN A 37 -12.10 -7.36 11.53
C ASN A 37 -12.02 -6.12 10.62
N PRO A 38 -11.03 -6.03 9.73
CA PRO A 38 -10.96 -4.91 8.80
C PRO A 38 -12.10 -4.99 7.78
N ASP A 39 -12.59 -3.83 7.35
CA ASP A 39 -13.46 -3.76 6.18
C ASP A 39 -12.70 -4.26 4.94
N PRO A 40 -13.39 -4.76 3.91
CA PRO A 40 -12.72 -5.19 2.69
C PRO A 40 -11.79 -4.10 2.14
N GLY A 41 -10.54 -4.50 1.86
CA GLY A 41 -9.52 -3.58 1.35
C GLY A 41 -8.78 -2.76 2.39
N ASN A 42 -9.15 -2.82 3.67
CA ASN A 42 -8.48 -2.01 4.70
C ASN A 42 -7.25 -2.69 5.32
N ALA A 43 -6.95 -3.92 4.93
CA ALA A 43 -5.81 -4.65 5.50
C ALA A 43 -4.47 -4.15 4.94
N LEU A 44 -4.43 -3.72 3.70
CA LEU A 44 -3.20 -3.38 3.00
C LEU A 44 -3.44 -2.31 1.94
N THR A 45 -2.50 -1.37 1.82
CA THR A 45 -2.47 -0.40 0.72
C THR A 45 -1.15 -0.49 -0.02
N LEU A 46 -1.20 -0.39 -1.35
CA LEU A 46 -0.02 -0.42 -2.21
C LEU A 46 -0.07 0.77 -3.16
N ILE A 47 1.12 1.28 -3.52
CA ILE A 47 1.25 2.36 -4.51
C ILE A 47 2.45 2.10 -5.41
N GLU A 48 2.40 2.57 -6.64
CA GLU A 48 3.49 2.45 -7.60
C GLU A 48 4.56 3.51 -7.32
N ALA A 49 5.83 3.07 -7.24
CA ALA A 49 6.95 3.98 -7.05
C ALA A 49 7.02 5.02 -8.18
N GLU A 50 6.67 4.63 -9.39
CA GLU A 50 6.65 5.52 -10.56
C GLU A 50 5.68 6.69 -10.39
N VAL A 51 4.52 6.43 -9.76
CA VAL A 51 3.55 7.49 -9.45
C VAL A 51 4.11 8.45 -8.42
N LEU A 52 4.75 7.93 -7.37
CA LEU A 52 5.37 8.77 -6.34
C LEU A 52 6.44 9.69 -6.93
N GLU A 53 7.26 9.18 -7.82
CA GLU A 53 8.27 9.97 -8.51
C GLU A 53 7.63 11.09 -9.34
N ASP A 54 6.55 10.76 -10.06
CA ASP A 54 5.86 11.71 -10.91
C ASP A 54 5.19 12.85 -10.12
N VAL A 55 4.58 12.54 -8.98
CA VAL A 55 3.88 13.55 -8.16
C VAL A 55 4.78 14.21 -7.12
N GLY A 56 6.02 13.74 -6.94
CA GLY A 56 6.99 14.33 -6.03
C GLY A 56 6.75 14.03 -4.57
N LEU A 57 6.20 12.87 -4.24
CA LEU A 57 6.00 12.43 -2.85
C LEU A 57 6.93 11.28 -2.49
N THR A 58 7.31 11.19 -1.21
CA THR A 58 7.91 9.97 -0.67
C THR A 58 6.81 8.96 -0.35
N GLY A 59 7.19 7.69 -0.14
CA GLY A 59 6.25 6.66 0.27
C GLY A 59 5.53 7.02 1.57
N ALA A 60 6.25 7.49 2.58
CA ALA A 60 5.66 7.89 3.86
C ALA A 60 4.67 9.05 3.69
N GLN A 61 4.99 10.03 2.87
CA GLN A 61 4.10 11.15 2.58
C GLN A 61 2.81 10.71 1.89
N SER A 62 2.87 9.67 1.06
CA SER A 62 1.70 9.15 0.38
C SER A 62 0.73 8.45 1.33
N ARG A 63 1.20 8.07 2.50
CA ARG A 63 0.46 7.32 3.52
C ARG A 63 0.01 5.94 3.03
N ARG A 64 0.63 5.43 1.97
CA ARG A 64 0.46 4.05 1.51
C ARG A 64 1.53 3.17 2.14
N GLN A 65 1.16 1.93 2.47
CA GLN A 65 2.04 1.05 3.23
C GLN A 65 3.15 0.45 2.39
N VAL A 66 2.81 -0.15 1.26
CA VAL A 66 3.78 -0.86 0.42
C VAL A 66 3.97 -0.13 -0.90
N VAL A 67 5.21 0.26 -1.17
CA VAL A 67 5.59 0.89 -2.43
C VAL A 67 6.20 -0.18 -3.32
N VAL A 68 5.67 -0.34 -4.53
CA VAL A 68 6.12 -1.35 -5.49
C VAL A 68 6.60 -0.69 -6.77
N ARG A 69 7.55 -1.33 -7.45
CA ARG A 69 8.10 -0.85 -8.72
C ARG A 69 7.87 -1.87 -9.81
N GLY A 70 7.51 -1.37 -11.00
CA GLY A 70 7.33 -2.19 -12.18
C GLY A 70 6.01 -2.96 -12.20
N VAL A 71 5.04 -2.57 -11.38
CA VAL A 71 3.74 -3.22 -11.26
C VAL A 71 2.63 -2.25 -11.64
N ARG A 72 1.74 -2.66 -12.53
CA ARG A 72 0.52 -1.89 -12.87
C ARG A 72 -0.58 -2.31 -11.91
N LEU A 73 -0.67 -1.64 -10.77
CA LEU A 73 -1.53 -2.06 -9.67
C LEU A 73 -3.02 -2.07 -10.01
N ASN A 74 -3.49 -1.12 -10.81
CA ASN A 74 -4.92 -1.10 -11.15
C ASN A 74 -5.37 -2.36 -11.88
N GLY A 75 -4.47 -3.04 -12.59
CA GLY A 75 -4.74 -4.32 -13.24
C GLY A 75 -4.89 -5.50 -12.28
N LEU A 76 -4.57 -5.31 -11.00
CA LEU A 76 -4.68 -6.35 -9.98
C LEU A 76 -6.01 -6.31 -9.22
N ILE A 77 -6.85 -5.33 -9.47
CA ILE A 77 -8.17 -5.24 -8.83
C ILE A 77 -9.02 -6.41 -9.30
N GLY A 78 -9.64 -7.12 -8.34
CA GLY A 78 -10.41 -8.33 -8.60
C GLY A 78 -9.57 -9.57 -8.82
N LYS A 79 -8.26 -9.50 -8.56
CA LYS A 79 -7.33 -10.62 -8.79
C LYS A 79 -6.50 -10.92 -7.57
N ARG A 80 -6.05 -12.18 -7.48
CA ARG A 80 -5.05 -12.59 -6.49
C ARG A 80 -3.67 -12.25 -7.00
N PHE A 81 -2.80 -11.86 -6.09
CA PHE A 81 -1.39 -11.61 -6.39
C PHE A 81 -0.56 -11.89 -5.14
N ARG A 82 0.76 -11.97 -5.31
CA ARG A 82 1.67 -12.21 -4.20
C ARG A 82 2.64 -11.05 -4.03
N VAL A 83 2.86 -10.70 -2.77
CA VAL A 83 3.90 -9.76 -2.36
C VAL A 83 4.86 -10.55 -1.47
N GLY A 84 6.02 -10.95 -2.01
CA GLY A 84 6.85 -11.93 -1.36
C GLY A 84 6.10 -13.25 -1.20
N GLY A 85 6.05 -13.78 0.02
CA GLY A 85 5.29 -14.98 0.33
C GLY A 85 3.84 -14.73 0.72
N VAL A 86 3.37 -13.48 0.72
CA VAL A 86 2.04 -13.10 1.19
C VAL A 86 1.06 -13.04 0.03
N GLU A 87 -0.01 -13.82 0.12
CA GLU A 87 -1.06 -13.82 -0.89
C GLU A 87 -2.08 -12.73 -0.58
N CYS A 88 -2.41 -11.93 -1.60
CA CYS A 88 -3.28 -10.77 -1.49
C CYS A 88 -4.39 -10.82 -2.55
N TYR A 89 -5.43 -10.01 -2.32
CA TYR A 89 -6.51 -9.81 -3.27
C TYR A 89 -6.78 -8.32 -3.44
N GLY A 90 -6.73 -7.84 -4.68
CA GLY A 90 -6.99 -6.43 -5.00
C GLY A 90 -8.47 -6.11 -4.91
N VAL A 91 -8.83 -5.12 -4.10
CA VAL A 91 -10.24 -4.78 -3.83
C VAL A 91 -10.69 -3.56 -4.64
N GLU A 92 -9.98 -2.44 -4.53
CA GLU A 92 -10.39 -1.21 -5.20
C GLU A 92 -9.22 -0.23 -5.31
N ILE A 93 -9.39 0.80 -6.13
CA ILE A 93 -8.42 1.89 -6.23
C ILE A 93 -8.45 2.69 -4.93
N CYS A 94 -7.27 3.00 -4.39
CA CYS A 94 -7.11 3.85 -3.22
C CYS A 94 -6.98 5.30 -3.68
N GLU A 95 -8.10 5.99 -3.85
CA GLU A 95 -8.10 7.36 -4.33
C GLU A 95 -7.46 8.33 -3.32
N PRO A 96 -6.80 9.40 -3.78
CA PRO A 96 -6.31 10.43 -2.90
C PRO A 96 -7.49 11.15 -2.24
N CYS A 97 -7.31 11.53 -0.96
CA CYS A 97 -8.36 12.18 -0.20
C CYS A 97 -7.95 13.60 0.21
N ARG A 98 -8.93 14.36 0.70
CA ARG A 98 -8.70 15.71 1.19
C ARG A 98 -7.65 15.75 2.30
N HIS A 99 -7.67 14.79 3.20
CA HIS A 99 -6.71 14.70 4.30
C HIS A 99 -5.28 14.54 3.78
N LEU A 100 -5.08 13.69 2.78
CA LEU A 100 -3.78 13.54 2.13
C LEU A 100 -3.32 14.87 1.51
N GLN A 101 -4.22 15.60 0.86
CA GLN A 101 -3.89 16.90 0.28
C GLN A 101 -3.48 17.91 1.34
N GLU A 102 -4.16 17.95 2.47
CA GLU A 102 -3.82 18.83 3.59
C GLU A 102 -2.45 18.51 4.18
N LEU A 103 -2.08 17.22 4.24
CA LEU A 103 -0.80 16.78 4.78
C LEU A 103 0.38 16.94 3.80
N THR A 104 0.11 17.11 2.52
CA THR A 104 1.13 17.17 1.48
C THR A 104 1.17 18.54 0.79
N ARG A 105 0.36 18.71 -0.26
CA ARG A 105 0.34 19.96 -1.02
C ARG A 105 -0.98 20.14 -1.77
N PRO A 106 -1.34 21.40 -2.12
CA PRO A 106 -2.47 21.65 -3.01
C PRO A 106 -2.28 20.94 -4.35
N GLY A 107 -3.37 20.42 -4.92
CA GLY A 107 -3.36 19.77 -6.23
C GLY A 107 -3.07 18.29 -6.20
N ILE A 108 -2.75 17.68 -5.03
CA ILE A 108 -2.40 16.27 -4.97
C ILE A 108 -3.59 15.37 -5.36
N ILE A 109 -4.82 15.76 -5.03
CA ILE A 109 -6.02 14.98 -5.41
C ILE A 109 -6.08 14.89 -6.93
N LYS A 110 -5.92 16.02 -7.62
CA LYS A 110 -5.95 16.07 -9.09
C LYS A 110 -4.82 15.23 -9.70
N ASP A 111 -3.63 15.33 -9.15
CA ASP A 111 -2.44 14.66 -9.69
C ASP A 111 -2.46 13.15 -9.49
N MET A 112 -3.12 12.68 -8.44
CA MET A 112 -3.16 11.26 -8.08
C MET A 112 -4.50 10.57 -8.38
N ILE A 113 -5.48 11.27 -8.95
CA ILE A 113 -6.77 10.65 -9.22
C ILE A 113 -6.61 9.41 -10.12
N HIS A 114 -7.25 8.30 -9.72
CA HIS A 114 -7.18 6.98 -10.36
C HIS A 114 -5.79 6.33 -10.37
N ARG A 115 -4.82 6.90 -9.70
CA ARG A 115 -3.47 6.32 -9.58
C ARG A 115 -2.87 6.42 -8.17
N GLY A 116 -3.74 6.57 -7.17
CA GLY A 116 -3.34 6.63 -5.77
C GLY A 116 -2.98 5.28 -5.15
N GLY A 117 -2.86 4.23 -5.94
CA GLY A 117 -2.61 2.88 -5.49
C GLY A 117 -3.89 2.06 -5.36
N ILE A 118 -3.78 0.91 -4.73
CA ILE A 118 -4.94 0.04 -4.49
C ILE A 118 -5.04 -0.37 -3.03
N ASN A 119 -6.26 -0.66 -2.62
CA ASN A 119 -6.59 -1.32 -1.36
C ASN A 119 -6.67 -2.83 -1.62
N ALA A 120 -6.16 -3.61 -0.69
CA ALA A 120 -6.13 -5.06 -0.84
C ALA A 120 -6.42 -5.78 0.47
N ASP A 121 -6.88 -7.02 0.34
CA ASP A 121 -7.01 -7.95 1.45
C ASP A 121 -5.75 -8.81 1.53
N ILE A 122 -5.42 -9.27 2.73
CA ILE A 122 -4.35 -10.24 2.98
C ILE A 122 -5.00 -11.61 3.14
N LEU A 123 -4.75 -12.51 2.20
CA LEU A 123 -5.34 -13.85 2.20
C LEU A 123 -4.51 -14.86 2.98
N SER A 124 -3.19 -14.74 2.94
CA SER A 124 -2.31 -15.58 3.75
C SER A 124 -1.25 -14.73 4.43
N GLY A 125 -0.91 -15.07 5.66
CA GLY A 125 0.09 -14.34 6.43
C GLY A 125 1.52 -14.66 6.03
N GLY A 126 2.44 -13.85 6.50
CA GLY A 126 3.86 -14.01 6.26
C GLY A 126 4.61 -12.69 6.44
N THR A 127 5.86 -12.68 6.03
CA THR A 127 6.71 -11.49 6.09
C THR A 127 6.82 -10.87 4.70
N ILE A 128 6.66 -9.54 4.64
CA ILE A 128 6.96 -8.74 3.46
C ILE A 128 8.24 -7.96 3.75
N SER A 129 9.20 -8.04 2.86
CA SER A 129 10.48 -7.35 2.99
C SER A 129 10.77 -6.50 1.77
N VAL A 130 11.52 -5.42 1.97
CA VAL A 130 12.03 -4.61 0.86
C VAL A 130 12.87 -5.52 -0.04
N GLY A 131 12.63 -5.43 -1.36
CA GLY A 131 13.28 -6.28 -2.34
C GLY A 131 12.48 -7.53 -2.72
N ASP A 132 11.43 -7.87 -1.97
CA ASP A 132 10.59 -9.02 -2.31
C ASP A 132 9.93 -8.85 -3.68
N GLU A 133 9.78 -9.97 -4.38
CA GLU A 133 9.12 -9.98 -5.68
C GLU A 133 7.61 -9.86 -5.53
N VAL A 134 7.01 -9.12 -6.47
CA VAL A 134 5.55 -9.05 -6.63
C VAL A 134 5.19 -9.90 -7.85
N SER A 135 4.28 -10.85 -7.69
CA SER A 135 3.90 -11.77 -8.77
C SER A 135 2.40 -12.04 -8.77
N LEU A 136 1.92 -12.57 -9.87
CA LEU A 136 0.51 -12.93 -10.05
C LEU A 136 0.26 -14.39 -9.67
#